data_28113a7fa66e0f50bca460050d95deac
#
_entry.id   28113a7fa66e0f50bca460050d95deac
#
_cell.length_a   1.000
_cell.length_b   1.000
_cell.length_c   1.000
_cell.angle_alpha   90.00
_cell.angle_beta   90.00
_cell.angle_gamma   90.00
#
_symmetry.space_group_name_H-M   'P 1'
#
loop_
_entity.id
_entity.type
_entity.pdbx_description
1 polymer ?
#
loop_
_entity_poly.entity_id
_entity_poly.type
_entity_poly.pdbx_seq_one_letter_code
_entity_poly.pdbx_strand_id
1 'polypeptide(L)'
;MISKIKFIIAESFRGFFYAWTPALLSCITIGISLFVITISFFSYFLFITYTDTVTKDYELNVFFSESTSLENAEKSFNEILSLPSIKNGEFINKKKSAKKFKTYFSSDIEDLLGENPLPYSAEFNISQDNRNLDSLLIISENLKKINTVDIVKYDKEILIRFENIINKLMTTFSIIGIAIVVISIILVSNTTRLMIHSKKESINILSLLGATNLFIRVPFLIEGIIQGLFGASMSIVSLYFLKILLEYIFVPLVLVNDYNFQLIILLNLGLGIIFGLIGSKRAVSKYLS
;
A
#
# COMPACT_ATOMS: atom_id res chain seq x y z
N MET A 1 -32.74 -30.20 -12.08
CA MET A 1 -31.46 -29.56 -11.66
C MET A 1 -31.69 -28.13 -11.18
N ILE A 2 -32.40 -27.29 -11.93
CA ILE A 2 -32.70 -25.87 -11.59
C ILE A 2 -33.47 -25.73 -10.25
N SER A 3 -34.43 -26.62 -9.93
CA SER A 3 -35.16 -26.56 -8.67
C SER A 3 -34.29 -26.80 -7.43
N LYS A 4 -33.25 -27.66 -7.53
CA LYS A 4 -32.30 -27.91 -6.44
C LYS A 4 -31.44 -26.68 -6.16
N ILE A 5 -30.95 -25.99 -7.23
CA ILE A 5 -30.17 -24.79 -7.09
C ILE A 5 -31.00 -23.66 -6.47
N LYS A 6 -32.22 -23.46 -6.95
CA LYS A 6 -33.15 -22.46 -6.41
C LYS A 6 -33.46 -22.71 -4.92
N PHE A 7 -33.64 -23.97 -4.53
CA PHE A 7 -33.81 -24.33 -3.14
C PHE A 7 -32.58 -23.99 -2.28
N ILE A 8 -31.39 -24.39 -2.73
CA ILE A 8 -30.13 -24.11 -2.02
C ILE A 8 -29.92 -22.60 -1.80
N ILE A 9 -30.12 -21.79 -2.83
CA ILE A 9 -29.98 -20.32 -2.73
C ILE A 9 -31.03 -19.75 -1.77
N ALA A 10 -32.30 -20.14 -1.91
CA ALA A 10 -33.38 -19.67 -1.02
C ALA A 10 -33.11 -20.06 0.45
N GLU A 11 -32.63 -21.26 0.68
CA GLU A 11 -32.33 -21.77 2.03
C GLU A 11 -31.11 -21.01 2.63
N SER A 12 -30.11 -20.67 1.84
CA SER A 12 -28.96 -19.85 2.28
C SER A 12 -29.40 -18.45 2.71
N PHE A 13 -30.29 -17.79 1.94
CA PHE A 13 -30.85 -16.50 2.34
C PHE A 13 -31.72 -16.57 3.59
N ARG A 14 -32.57 -17.60 3.70
CA ARG A 14 -33.37 -17.80 4.92
C ARG A 14 -32.47 -18.02 6.16
N GLY A 15 -31.38 -18.76 6.01
CA GLY A 15 -30.39 -18.95 7.06
C GLY A 15 -29.79 -17.65 7.54
N PHE A 16 -29.37 -16.81 6.62
CA PHE A 16 -28.82 -15.50 6.93
C PHE A 16 -29.77 -14.62 7.76
N PHE A 17 -31.06 -14.59 7.40
CA PHE A 17 -32.06 -13.82 8.15
C PHE A 17 -32.47 -14.46 9.48
N TYR A 18 -32.36 -15.77 9.62
CA TYR A 18 -32.71 -16.46 10.87
C TYR A 18 -31.70 -16.12 12.00
N ALA A 19 -30.42 -16.04 11.70
CA ALA A 19 -29.37 -15.66 12.63
C ALA A 19 -28.77 -14.25 12.26
N TRP A 20 -29.66 -13.29 12.05
CA TRP A 20 -29.27 -11.97 11.51
C TRP A 20 -28.25 -11.24 12.39
N THR A 21 -28.37 -11.29 13.73
CA THR A 21 -27.46 -10.58 14.63
C THR A 21 -26.01 -11.11 14.56
N PRO A 22 -25.74 -12.42 14.71
CA PRO A 22 -24.37 -12.93 14.50
C PRO A 22 -23.87 -12.77 13.06
N ALA A 23 -24.76 -12.92 12.06
CA ALA A 23 -24.41 -12.73 10.66
C ALA A 23 -23.97 -11.27 10.39
N LEU A 24 -24.66 -10.30 10.96
CA LEU A 24 -24.34 -8.89 10.85
C LEU A 24 -22.98 -8.57 11.49
N LEU A 25 -22.69 -9.11 12.68
CA LEU A 25 -21.37 -8.99 13.31
C LEU A 25 -20.27 -9.57 12.42
N SER A 26 -20.49 -10.72 11.79
CA SER A 26 -19.54 -11.30 10.83
C SER A 26 -19.34 -10.41 9.61
N CYS A 27 -20.41 -9.83 9.04
CA CYS A 27 -20.30 -8.89 7.92
C CYS A 27 -19.51 -7.64 8.31
N ILE A 28 -19.80 -7.05 9.48
CA ILE A 28 -19.09 -5.85 9.96
C ILE A 28 -17.60 -6.15 10.15
N THR A 29 -17.25 -7.27 10.78
CA THR A 29 -15.83 -7.62 11.00
C THR A 29 -15.11 -7.95 9.71
N ILE A 30 -15.71 -8.62 8.75
CA ILE A 30 -15.14 -8.79 7.40
C ILE A 30 -14.96 -7.44 6.73
N GLY A 31 -15.96 -6.55 6.82
CA GLY A 31 -15.90 -5.20 6.26
C GLY A 31 -14.74 -4.39 6.83
N ILE A 32 -14.58 -4.37 8.15
CA ILE A 32 -13.47 -3.69 8.82
C ILE A 32 -12.12 -4.31 8.41
N SER A 33 -12.03 -5.66 8.35
CA SER A 33 -10.80 -6.33 7.90
C SER A 33 -10.38 -5.90 6.51
N LEU A 34 -11.31 -5.95 5.57
CA LEU A 34 -11.06 -5.59 4.18
C LEU A 34 -10.72 -4.10 4.05
N PHE A 35 -11.39 -3.24 4.81
CA PHE A 35 -11.11 -1.81 4.86
C PHE A 35 -9.67 -1.54 5.34
N VAL A 36 -9.25 -2.15 6.46
CA VAL A 36 -7.88 -1.98 6.99
C VAL A 36 -6.84 -2.52 6.02
N ILE A 37 -7.05 -3.71 5.44
CA ILE A 37 -6.12 -4.30 4.46
C ILE A 37 -6.00 -3.40 3.23
N THR A 38 -7.12 -2.90 2.72
CA THR A 38 -7.13 -2.07 1.51
C THR A 38 -6.47 -0.72 1.75
N ILE A 39 -6.72 -0.08 2.91
CA ILE A 39 -6.04 1.17 3.28
C ILE A 39 -4.53 0.94 3.41
N SER A 40 -4.11 -0.15 4.05
CA SER A 40 -2.69 -0.48 4.20
C SER A 40 -2.01 -0.63 2.84
N PHE A 41 -2.62 -1.40 1.94
CA PHE A 41 -2.11 -1.60 0.58
C PHE A 41 -2.10 -0.29 -0.23
N PHE A 42 -3.17 0.50 -0.11
CA PHE A 42 -3.30 1.78 -0.81
C PHE A 42 -2.30 2.82 -0.28
N SER A 43 -2.08 2.88 1.03
CA SER A 43 -1.07 3.75 1.64
C SER A 43 0.34 3.41 1.15
N TYR A 44 0.65 2.11 1.02
CA TYR A 44 1.91 1.66 0.45
C TYR A 44 2.06 2.06 -1.03
N PHE A 45 1.02 1.86 -1.82
CA PHE A 45 1.01 2.22 -3.24
C PHE A 45 1.14 3.73 -3.44
N LEU A 46 0.41 4.54 -2.67
CA LEU A 46 0.54 5.99 -2.66
C LEU A 46 1.96 6.40 -2.30
N PHE A 47 2.52 5.78 -1.27
CA PHE A 47 3.89 6.09 -0.86
C PHE A 47 4.87 5.90 -2.01
N ILE A 48 4.86 4.75 -2.68
CA ILE A 48 5.74 4.48 -3.83
C ILE A 48 5.51 5.52 -4.94
N THR A 49 4.25 5.84 -5.25
CA THR A 49 3.90 6.77 -6.34
C THR A 49 4.25 8.22 -6.01
N TYR A 50 4.01 8.65 -4.76
CA TYR A 50 4.30 10.02 -4.33
C TYR A 50 5.75 10.26 -3.94
N THR A 51 6.51 9.22 -3.63
CA THR A 51 7.96 9.33 -3.51
C THR A 51 8.56 9.94 -4.77
N ASP A 52 7.93 9.76 -5.94
CA ASP A 52 8.31 10.43 -7.19
C ASP A 52 8.09 11.96 -7.19
N THR A 53 7.12 12.45 -6.43
CA THR A 53 6.73 13.87 -6.42
C THR A 53 7.43 14.66 -5.28
N VAL A 54 7.69 13.98 -4.16
CA VAL A 54 8.37 14.55 -2.97
C VAL A 54 9.90 14.48 -3.09
N THR A 55 10.41 14.04 -4.22
CA THR A 55 11.79 13.65 -4.48
C THR A 55 12.84 14.77 -4.56
N LYS A 56 12.63 15.89 -3.90
CA LYS A 56 13.77 16.73 -3.55
C LYS A 56 14.74 16.03 -2.57
N ASP A 57 14.25 15.00 -1.84
CA ASP A 57 15.01 14.33 -0.79
C ASP A 57 15.93 13.20 -1.29
N TYR A 58 15.75 12.74 -2.55
CA TYR A 58 16.67 11.81 -3.22
C TYR A 58 17.60 12.52 -4.21
N GLU A 59 17.91 13.79 -3.92
CA GLU A 59 18.91 14.56 -4.67
C GLU A 59 20.31 14.29 -4.11
N LEU A 60 21.23 13.95 -5.01
CA LEU A 60 22.64 13.90 -4.72
C LEU A 60 23.27 15.23 -5.13
N ASN A 61 23.77 15.97 -4.17
CA ASN A 61 24.54 17.17 -4.38
C ASN A 61 26.04 16.79 -4.50
N VAL A 62 26.58 16.90 -5.70
CA VAL A 62 27.98 16.60 -5.99
C VAL A 62 28.72 17.91 -6.06
N PHE A 63 29.75 18.05 -5.24
CA PHE A 63 30.68 19.20 -5.27
C PHE A 63 31.99 18.76 -5.92
N PHE A 64 32.42 19.51 -6.93
CA PHE A 64 33.68 19.26 -7.61
C PHE A 64 34.83 19.92 -6.86
N SER A 65 36.05 19.39 -6.99
CA SER A 65 37.25 19.96 -6.37
C SER A 65 37.47 21.38 -6.82
N GLU A 66 37.92 22.26 -5.94
CA GLU A 66 38.19 23.66 -6.23
C GLU A 66 39.21 23.85 -7.38
N SER A 67 40.16 22.91 -7.52
CA SER A 67 41.17 22.91 -8.59
C SER A 67 40.63 22.48 -9.96
N THR A 68 39.37 22.02 -10.05
CA THR A 68 38.78 21.50 -11.28
C THR A 68 38.41 22.65 -12.22
N SER A 69 38.88 22.58 -13.48
CA SER A 69 38.47 23.51 -14.51
C SER A 69 36.99 23.31 -14.88
N LEU A 70 36.38 24.37 -15.45
CA LEU A 70 34.98 24.30 -15.90
C LEU A 70 34.75 23.12 -16.88
N GLU A 71 35.67 22.97 -17.85
CA GLU A 71 35.59 21.91 -18.87
C GLU A 71 35.62 20.51 -18.24
N ASN A 72 36.50 20.28 -17.26
CA ASN A 72 36.59 19.01 -16.56
C ASN A 72 35.37 18.75 -15.66
N ALA A 73 34.81 19.79 -15.03
CA ALA A 73 33.60 19.67 -14.23
C ALA A 73 32.37 19.32 -15.10
N GLU A 74 32.24 19.98 -16.27
CA GLU A 74 31.16 19.67 -17.23
C GLU A 74 31.31 18.25 -17.83
N LYS A 75 32.55 17.80 -18.11
CA LYS A 75 32.81 16.44 -18.58
C LYS A 75 32.38 15.41 -17.54
N SER A 76 32.77 15.60 -16.29
CA SER A 76 32.39 14.70 -15.20
C SER A 76 30.88 14.77 -14.92
N PHE A 77 30.23 15.91 -15.04
CA PHE A 77 28.78 16.04 -14.96
C PHE A 77 28.09 15.16 -16.02
N ASN A 78 28.55 15.23 -17.29
CA ASN A 78 27.96 14.43 -18.37
C ASN A 78 28.24 12.92 -18.19
N GLU A 79 29.41 12.56 -17.66
CA GLU A 79 29.72 11.16 -17.30
C GLU A 79 28.76 10.63 -16.22
N ILE A 80 28.55 11.39 -15.17
CA ILE A 80 27.62 11.02 -14.08
C ILE A 80 26.17 10.97 -14.61
N LEU A 81 25.77 11.92 -15.44
CA LEU A 81 24.43 11.98 -16.03
C LEU A 81 24.12 10.76 -16.92
N SER A 82 25.14 10.14 -17.51
CA SER A 82 24.99 8.96 -18.36
C SER A 82 24.79 7.66 -17.57
N LEU A 83 24.94 7.68 -16.24
CA LEU A 83 24.76 6.48 -15.40
C LEU A 83 23.28 6.05 -15.35
N PRO A 84 22.97 4.75 -15.47
CA PRO A 84 21.60 4.25 -15.41
C PRO A 84 20.86 4.57 -14.10
N SER A 85 21.60 4.81 -13.03
CA SER A 85 21.09 5.17 -11.71
C SER A 85 20.64 6.63 -11.60
N ILE A 86 20.98 7.47 -12.57
CA ILE A 86 20.66 8.91 -12.58
C ILE A 86 19.54 9.16 -13.59
N LYS A 87 18.48 9.85 -13.16
CA LYS A 87 17.34 10.21 -14.01
C LYS A 87 17.59 11.51 -14.79
N ASN A 88 18.03 12.53 -14.09
CA ASN A 88 18.38 13.84 -14.63
C ASN A 88 19.34 14.53 -13.67
N GLY A 89 19.92 15.66 -14.12
CA GLY A 89 20.82 16.46 -13.30
C GLY A 89 20.87 17.90 -13.79
N GLU A 90 21.26 18.78 -12.88
CA GLU A 90 21.48 20.20 -13.17
C GLU A 90 22.88 20.59 -12.76
N PHE A 91 23.66 21.14 -13.72
CA PHE A 91 24.98 21.68 -13.45
C PHE A 91 24.87 23.10 -12.87
N ILE A 92 25.58 23.35 -11.78
CA ILE A 92 25.56 24.60 -11.04
C ILE A 92 26.95 25.24 -11.12
N ASN A 93 27.07 26.27 -11.94
CA ASN A 93 28.30 27.05 -12.03
C ASN A 93 28.45 28.03 -10.84
N LYS A 94 29.66 28.58 -10.64
CA LYS A 94 29.96 29.49 -9.53
C LYS A 94 29.01 30.68 -9.42
N LYS A 95 28.56 31.26 -10.55
CA LYS A 95 27.56 32.36 -10.56
C LYS A 95 26.21 31.93 -10.05
N LYS A 96 25.76 30.73 -10.44
CA LYS A 96 24.48 30.18 -10.00
C LYS A 96 24.52 29.79 -8.52
N SER A 97 25.67 29.27 -8.04
CA SER A 97 25.90 29.00 -6.60
C SER A 97 25.81 30.29 -5.78
N ALA A 98 26.44 31.38 -6.21
CA ALA A 98 26.34 32.68 -5.55
C ALA A 98 24.90 33.20 -5.50
N LYS A 99 24.15 33.06 -6.60
CA LYS A 99 22.72 33.44 -6.64
C LYS A 99 21.85 32.59 -5.69
N LYS A 100 22.08 31.26 -5.62
CA LYS A 100 21.43 30.40 -4.63
C LYS A 100 21.77 30.84 -3.20
N PHE A 101 23.04 31.10 -2.92
CA PHE A 101 23.50 31.58 -1.61
C PHE A 101 22.75 32.86 -1.20
N LYS A 102 22.68 33.84 -2.11
CA LYS A 102 21.95 35.09 -1.87
C LYS A 102 20.46 34.88 -1.58
N THR A 103 19.85 33.90 -2.24
CA THR A 103 18.42 33.56 -1.99
C THR A 103 18.20 32.94 -0.61
N TYR A 104 19.14 32.11 -0.13
CA TYR A 104 18.99 31.42 1.16
C TYR A 104 19.42 32.27 2.35
N PHE A 105 20.48 33.09 2.18
CA PHE A 105 21.08 33.85 3.28
C PHE A 105 20.77 35.35 3.21
N SER A 106 20.06 35.83 2.19
CA SER A 106 19.72 37.24 1.96
C SER A 106 20.96 38.18 1.89
N SER A 107 22.15 37.62 1.67
CA SER A 107 23.44 38.33 1.62
C SER A 107 24.22 37.84 0.40
N ASP A 108 24.98 38.73 -0.23
CA ASP A 108 25.85 38.35 -1.35
C ASP A 108 27.17 37.79 -0.82
N ILE A 109 27.60 36.64 -1.37
CA ILE A 109 28.86 36.00 -0.91
C ILE A 109 30.09 36.83 -1.27
N GLU A 110 30.06 37.53 -2.43
CA GLU A 110 31.14 38.38 -2.87
C GLU A 110 31.27 39.62 -1.98
N ASP A 111 30.16 40.16 -1.47
CA ASP A 111 30.16 41.26 -0.51
C ASP A 111 30.73 40.85 0.87
N LEU A 112 30.56 39.57 1.23
CA LEU A 112 31.01 39.04 2.54
C LEU A 112 32.49 38.64 2.54
N LEU A 113 32.99 38.04 1.45
CA LEU A 113 34.29 37.40 1.38
C LEU A 113 35.27 38.05 0.38
N GLY A 114 34.78 39.02 -0.40
CA GLY A 114 35.58 39.68 -1.42
C GLY A 114 35.71 38.92 -2.75
N GLU A 115 35.47 37.62 -2.73
CA GLU A 115 35.46 36.74 -3.90
C GLU A 115 34.45 35.62 -3.73
N ASN A 116 34.16 34.90 -4.80
CA ASN A 116 33.25 33.73 -4.76
C ASN A 116 34.05 32.42 -4.61
N PRO A 117 34.20 31.87 -3.40
CA PRO A 117 34.95 30.63 -3.15
C PRO A 117 34.15 29.37 -3.44
N LEU A 118 32.87 29.47 -3.85
CA LEU A 118 32.02 28.30 -4.06
C LEU A 118 32.53 27.45 -5.23
N PRO A 119 32.67 26.14 -5.05
CA PRO A 119 33.07 25.22 -6.11
C PRO A 119 31.97 25.06 -7.17
N TYR A 120 32.33 24.49 -8.31
CA TYR A 120 31.36 23.95 -9.24
C TYR A 120 30.61 22.79 -8.53
N SER A 121 29.31 22.66 -8.77
CA SER A 121 28.50 21.60 -8.20
C SER A 121 27.48 21.11 -9.20
N ALA A 122 26.87 19.98 -8.89
CA ALA A 122 25.77 19.45 -9.66
C ALA A 122 24.74 18.82 -8.72
N GLU A 123 23.46 18.96 -9.06
CA GLU A 123 22.33 18.31 -8.39
C GLU A 123 21.83 17.19 -9.30
N PHE A 124 21.84 15.95 -8.81
CA PHE A 124 21.39 14.79 -9.57
C PHE A 124 20.17 14.16 -8.90
N ASN A 125 19.15 13.88 -9.68
CA ASN A 125 17.99 13.12 -9.26
C ASN A 125 18.20 11.64 -9.58
N ILE A 126 17.97 10.79 -8.59
CA ILE A 126 18.13 9.34 -8.71
C ILE A 126 16.97 8.72 -9.49
N SER A 127 17.26 7.69 -10.31
CA SER A 127 16.23 6.92 -11.01
C SER A 127 15.36 6.13 -10.03
N GLN A 128 14.10 5.90 -10.40
CA GLN A 128 13.06 5.31 -9.52
C GLN A 128 13.48 3.99 -8.89
N ASP A 129 14.12 3.12 -9.66
CA ASP A 129 14.54 1.80 -9.22
C ASP A 129 15.66 1.83 -8.17
N ASN A 130 16.39 2.95 -8.07
CA ASN A 130 17.54 3.13 -7.18
C ASN A 130 17.25 4.04 -5.97
N ARG A 131 15.98 4.37 -5.73
CA ARG A 131 15.54 5.23 -4.63
C ARG A 131 15.38 4.45 -3.33
N ASN A 132 16.46 3.88 -2.83
CA ASN A 132 16.56 3.29 -1.51
C ASN A 132 17.91 3.66 -0.91
N LEU A 133 18.01 3.59 0.42
CA LEU A 133 19.21 4.00 1.15
C LEU A 133 20.45 3.23 0.71
N ASP A 134 20.34 1.93 0.50
CA ASP A 134 21.47 1.06 0.12
C ASP A 134 22.00 1.43 -1.26
N SER A 135 21.13 1.65 -2.23
CA SER A 135 21.51 2.10 -3.57
C SER A 135 22.17 3.48 -3.54
N LEU A 136 21.63 4.43 -2.74
CA LEU A 136 22.22 5.76 -2.57
C LEU A 136 23.62 5.71 -1.98
N LEU A 137 23.85 4.84 -0.98
CA LEU A 137 25.18 4.61 -0.39
C LEU A 137 26.15 4.14 -1.47
N ILE A 138 25.78 3.11 -2.24
CA ILE A 138 26.62 2.54 -3.30
C ILE A 138 26.91 3.60 -4.39
N ILE A 139 25.88 4.35 -4.83
CA ILE A 139 26.04 5.42 -5.82
C ILE A 139 26.98 6.50 -5.28
N SER A 140 26.76 6.98 -4.05
CA SER A 140 27.59 8.03 -3.47
C SER A 140 29.06 7.61 -3.31
N GLU A 141 29.33 6.36 -2.95
CA GLU A 141 30.68 5.81 -2.88
C GLU A 141 31.35 5.70 -4.26
N ASN A 142 30.58 5.31 -5.27
CA ASN A 142 31.11 5.24 -6.65
C ASN A 142 31.40 6.63 -7.21
N LEU A 143 30.55 7.62 -6.95
CA LEU A 143 30.79 9.00 -7.38
C LEU A 143 32.02 9.61 -6.72
N LYS A 144 32.30 9.31 -5.47
CA LYS A 144 33.51 9.76 -4.76
C LYS A 144 34.82 9.20 -5.32
N LYS A 145 34.76 8.12 -6.14
CA LYS A 145 35.96 7.58 -6.82
C LYS A 145 36.36 8.37 -8.06
N ILE A 146 35.49 9.27 -8.52
CA ILE A 146 35.80 10.16 -9.67
C ILE A 146 36.74 11.24 -9.19
N ASN A 147 37.92 11.36 -9.78
CA ASN A 147 38.99 12.28 -9.35
C ASN A 147 38.60 13.76 -9.24
N THR A 148 37.59 14.19 -9.98
CA THR A 148 37.07 15.57 -9.98
C THR A 148 36.03 15.81 -8.88
N VAL A 149 35.50 14.78 -8.25
CA VAL A 149 34.47 14.85 -7.20
C VAL A 149 35.16 14.92 -5.83
N ASP A 150 34.88 15.97 -5.09
CA ASP A 150 35.39 16.14 -3.73
C ASP A 150 34.37 15.64 -2.70
N ILE A 151 33.14 16.14 -2.74
CA ILE A 151 32.11 15.83 -1.77
C ILE A 151 30.81 15.41 -2.48
N VAL A 152 30.21 14.32 -2.01
CA VAL A 152 28.84 13.92 -2.36
C VAL A 152 27.98 14.06 -1.13
N LYS A 153 27.00 14.97 -1.17
CA LYS A 153 26.12 15.28 -0.04
C LYS A 153 24.69 14.90 -0.37
N TYR A 154 24.00 14.28 0.57
CA TYR A 154 22.58 13.99 0.52
C TYR A 154 22.04 13.91 1.96
N ASP A 155 20.74 14.10 2.14
CA ASP A 155 20.12 14.15 3.47
C ASP A 155 19.86 12.75 4.04
N LYS A 156 20.96 12.04 4.33
CA LYS A 156 20.96 10.65 4.83
C LYS A 156 20.06 10.46 6.06
N GLU A 157 20.11 11.38 7.03
CA GLU A 157 19.34 11.24 8.27
C GLU A 157 17.83 11.33 8.04
N ILE A 158 17.39 12.20 7.14
CA ILE A 158 15.99 12.37 6.77
C ILE A 158 15.51 11.09 6.09
N LEU A 159 16.29 10.57 5.14
CA LEU A 159 15.95 9.33 4.43
C LEU A 159 15.85 8.12 5.36
N ILE A 160 16.82 7.94 6.28
CA ILE A 160 16.77 6.85 7.28
C ILE A 160 15.54 6.96 8.17
N ARG A 161 15.22 8.16 8.66
CA ARG A 161 14.03 8.38 9.50
C ARG A 161 12.76 8.06 8.74
N PHE A 162 12.68 8.46 7.49
CA PHE A 162 11.54 8.27 6.64
C PHE A 162 11.31 6.77 6.33
N GLU A 163 12.35 6.04 5.89
CA GLU A 163 12.29 4.59 5.67
C GLU A 163 11.90 3.83 6.96
N ASN A 164 12.48 4.20 8.09
CA ASN A 164 12.15 3.57 9.37
C ASN A 164 10.70 3.78 9.80
N ILE A 165 10.15 4.99 9.60
CA ILE A 165 8.75 5.29 9.91
C ILE A 165 7.84 4.42 9.05
N ILE A 166 8.12 4.34 7.74
CA ILE A 166 7.30 3.57 6.81
C ILE A 166 7.37 2.09 7.10
N ASN A 167 8.57 1.54 7.30
CA ASN A 167 8.73 0.12 7.63
C ASN A 167 8.00 -0.23 8.94
N LYS A 168 8.04 0.63 9.95
CA LYS A 168 7.28 0.45 11.20
C LYS A 168 5.77 0.50 10.95
N LEU A 169 5.29 1.46 10.17
CA LEU A 169 3.87 1.55 9.82
C LEU A 169 3.42 0.30 9.06
N MET A 170 4.15 -0.12 8.02
CA MET A 170 3.83 -1.32 7.24
C MET A 170 3.79 -2.58 8.10
N THR A 171 4.78 -2.76 8.97
CA THR A 171 4.84 -3.91 9.88
C THR A 171 3.65 -3.89 10.85
N THR A 172 3.33 -2.75 11.42
CA THR A 172 2.20 -2.58 12.34
C THR A 172 0.87 -2.87 11.66
N PHE A 173 0.63 -2.28 10.49
CA PHE A 173 -0.60 -2.52 9.71
C PHE A 173 -0.72 -3.98 9.26
N SER A 174 0.39 -4.63 8.88
CA SER A 174 0.39 -6.05 8.52
C SER A 174 -0.01 -6.94 9.69
N ILE A 175 0.55 -6.70 10.87
CA ILE A 175 0.22 -7.47 12.08
C ILE A 175 -1.26 -7.30 12.46
N ILE A 176 -1.73 -6.05 12.49
CA ILE A 176 -3.13 -5.72 12.79
C ILE A 176 -4.05 -6.35 11.73
N GLY A 177 -3.72 -6.22 10.45
CA GLY A 177 -4.49 -6.81 9.35
C GLY A 177 -4.64 -8.32 9.48
N ILE A 178 -3.54 -9.04 9.73
CA ILE A 178 -3.56 -10.49 9.94
C ILE A 178 -4.43 -10.86 11.15
N ALA A 179 -4.29 -10.15 12.27
CA ALA A 179 -5.09 -10.40 13.48
C ALA A 179 -6.59 -10.25 13.20
N ILE A 180 -6.99 -9.16 12.51
CA ILE A 180 -8.39 -8.90 12.18
C ILE A 180 -8.93 -9.95 11.20
N VAL A 181 -8.14 -10.42 10.22
CA VAL A 181 -8.53 -11.52 9.31
C VAL A 181 -8.81 -12.79 10.08
N VAL A 182 -7.93 -13.16 11.01
CA VAL A 182 -8.11 -14.35 11.85
C VAL A 182 -9.40 -14.25 12.68
N ILE A 183 -9.64 -13.09 13.30
CA ILE A 183 -10.86 -12.82 14.06
C ILE A 183 -12.10 -12.96 13.15
N SER A 184 -12.07 -12.39 11.93
CA SER A 184 -13.17 -12.48 10.99
C SER A 184 -13.50 -13.92 10.59
N ILE A 185 -12.48 -14.72 10.29
CA ILE A 185 -12.66 -16.15 9.98
C ILE A 185 -13.28 -16.91 11.16
N ILE A 186 -12.85 -16.60 12.39
CA ILE A 186 -13.42 -17.21 13.61
C ILE A 186 -14.89 -16.82 13.78
N LEU A 187 -15.24 -15.56 13.57
CA LEU A 187 -16.62 -15.07 13.71
C LEU A 187 -17.53 -15.68 12.65
N VAL A 188 -17.12 -15.73 11.39
CA VAL A 188 -17.87 -16.44 10.33
C VAL A 188 -18.05 -17.91 10.71
N SER A 189 -16.99 -18.57 11.20
CA SER A 189 -17.08 -19.97 11.64
C SER A 189 -18.06 -20.16 12.79
N ASN A 190 -18.09 -19.24 13.77
CA ASN A 190 -19.02 -19.31 14.89
C ASN A 190 -20.47 -19.05 14.45
N THR A 191 -20.69 -18.10 13.55
CA THR A 191 -22.02 -17.81 12.97
C THR A 191 -22.55 -19.03 12.22
N THR A 192 -21.75 -19.61 11.34
CA THR A 192 -22.10 -20.82 10.60
C THR A 192 -22.40 -22.01 11.55
N ARG A 193 -21.61 -22.15 12.63
CA ARG A 193 -21.86 -23.16 13.65
C ARG A 193 -23.23 -23.00 14.33
N LEU A 194 -23.57 -21.77 14.73
CA LEU A 194 -24.86 -21.48 15.35
C LEU A 194 -26.02 -21.85 14.42
N MET A 195 -25.87 -21.59 13.12
CA MET A 195 -26.86 -21.98 12.12
C MET A 195 -26.98 -23.47 11.92
N ILE A 196 -25.87 -24.21 11.84
CA ILE A 196 -25.86 -25.66 11.78
C ILE A 196 -26.61 -26.23 13.00
N HIS A 197 -26.35 -25.66 14.19
CA HIS A 197 -27.00 -26.08 15.41
C HIS A 197 -28.52 -25.80 15.41
N SER A 198 -28.94 -24.62 14.96
CA SER A 198 -30.36 -24.28 14.88
C SER A 198 -31.15 -25.12 13.87
N LYS A 199 -30.47 -25.64 12.84
CA LYS A 199 -31.09 -26.50 11.80
C LYS A 199 -30.82 -27.99 11.98
N LYS A 200 -30.38 -28.42 13.18
CA LYS A 200 -29.98 -29.81 13.46
C LYS A 200 -31.08 -30.82 13.13
N GLU A 201 -32.33 -30.53 13.48
CA GLU A 201 -33.47 -31.43 13.20
C GLU A 201 -33.71 -31.58 11.68
N SER A 202 -33.71 -30.47 10.94
CA SER A 202 -33.86 -30.49 9.48
C SER A 202 -32.70 -31.23 8.79
N ILE A 203 -31.47 -31.09 9.29
CA ILE A 203 -30.31 -31.82 8.80
C ILE A 203 -30.47 -33.31 9.04
N ASN A 204 -30.93 -33.72 10.21
CA ASN A 204 -31.18 -35.14 10.54
C ASN A 204 -32.24 -35.74 9.62
N ILE A 205 -33.34 -35.04 9.40
CA ILE A 205 -34.42 -35.48 8.48
C ILE A 205 -33.87 -35.67 7.07
N LEU A 206 -33.09 -34.68 6.55
CA LEU A 206 -32.48 -34.76 5.23
C LEU A 206 -31.50 -35.94 5.13
N SER A 207 -30.72 -36.19 6.17
CA SER A 207 -29.80 -37.34 6.24
C SER A 207 -30.53 -38.67 6.20
N LEU A 208 -31.64 -38.80 6.94
CA LEU A 208 -32.50 -39.98 6.94
C LEU A 208 -33.19 -40.24 5.59
N LEU A 209 -33.49 -39.16 4.86
CA LEU A 209 -34.01 -39.22 3.48
C LEU A 209 -32.95 -39.52 2.42
N GLY A 210 -31.69 -39.76 2.82
CA GLY A 210 -30.59 -40.11 1.92
C GLY A 210 -29.94 -38.91 1.20
N ALA A 211 -30.07 -37.70 1.73
CA ALA A 211 -29.38 -36.54 1.18
C ALA A 211 -27.84 -36.71 1.28
N THR A 212 -27.15 -36.37 0.22
CA THR A 212 -25.67 -36.43 0.22
C THR A 212 -25.08 -35.38 1.15
N ASN A 213 -23.89 -35.64 1.71
CA ASN A 213 -23.17 -34.70 2.57
C ASN A 213 -22.93 -33.35 1.88
N LEU A 214 -22.68 -33.35 0.58
CA LEU A 214 -22.52 -32.12 -0.20
C LEU A 214 -23.81 -31.29 -0.23
N PHE A 215 -24.99 -31.95 -0.41
CA PHE A 215 -26.26 -31.24 -0.44
C PHE A 215 -26.57 -30.56 0.90
N ILE A 216 -26.16 -31.16 2.01
CA ILE A 216 -26.34 -30.61 3.36
C ILE A 216 -25.36 -29.46 3.62
N ARG A 217 -24.12 -29.54 3.12
CA ARG A 217 -23.03 -28.59 3.41
C ARG A 217 -23.08 -27.30 2.57
N VAL A 218 -23.48 -27.43 1.29
CA VAL A 218 -23.43 -26.31 0.33
C VAL A 218 -24.23 -25.08 0.77
N PRO A 219 -25.43 -25.14 1.35
CA PRO A 219 -26.14 -23.96 1.82
C PRO A 219 -25.33 -23.11 2.81
N PHE A 220 -24.64 -23.77 3.76
CA PHE A 220 -23.81 -23.05 4.76
C PHE A 220 -22.55 -22.41 4.15
N LEU A 221 -21.99 -23.03 3.11
CA LEU A 221 -20.85 -22.41 2.38
C LEU A 221 -21.30 -21.18 1.61
N ILE A 222 -22.46 -21.25 0.93
CA ILE A 222 -23.02 -20.11 0.20
C ILE A 222 -23.36 -18.98 1.17
N GLU A 223 -23.84 -19.29 2.34
CA GLU A 223 -24.12 -18.30 3.36
C GLU A 223 -22.83 -17.57 3.82
N GLY A 224 -21.72 -18.30 4.01
CA GLY A 224 -20.43 -17.68 4.26
C GLY A 224 -20.01 -16.73 3.12
N ILE A 225 -20.24 -17.12 1.85
CA ILE A 225 -20.01 -16.23 0.68
C ILE A 225 -20.87 -14.97 0.78
N ILE A 226 -22.17 -15.12 1.12
CA ILE A 226 -23.09 -13.98 1.27
C ILE A 226 -22.57 -13.02 2.34
N GLN A 227 -22.18 -13.53 3.52
CA GLN A 227 -21.57 -12.70 4.58
C GLN A 227 -20.32 -12.00 4.10
N GLY A 228 -19.45 -12.69 3.36
CA GLY A 228 -18.25 -12.14 2.75
C GLY A 228 -18.53 -11.01 1.75
N LEU A 229 -19.52 -11.20 0.89
CA LEU A 229 -19.94 -10.18 -0.09
C LEU A 229 -20.55 -8.94 0.58
N PHE A 230 -21.40 -9.12 1.61
CA PHE A 230 -21.93 -8.00 2.37
C PHE A 230 -20.82 -7.23 3.10
N GLY A 231 -19.86 -7.93 3.72
CA GLY A 231 -18.70 -7.31 4.34
C GLY A 231 -17.85 -6.53 3.31
N ALA A 232 -17.58 -7.12 2.15
CA ALA A 232 -16.86 -6.46 1.08
C ALA A 232 -17.60 -5.21 0.58
N SER A 233 -18.92 -5.27 0.43
CA SER A 233 -19.73 -4.11 0.04
C SER A 233 -19.65 -2.98 1.06
N MET A 234 -19.68 -3.30 2.37
CA MET A 234 -19.49 -2.32 3.44
C MET A 234 -18.09 -1.68 3.37
N SER A 235 -17.04 -2.49 3.15
CA SER A 235 -15.68 -1.99 2.95
C SER A 235 -15.58 -1.04 1.77
N ILE A 236 -16.14 -1.41 0.61
CA ILE A 236 -16.13 -0.59 -0.61
C ILE A 236 -16.84 0.75 -0.39
N VAL A 237 -18.00 0.75 0.26
CA VAL A 237 -18.74 1.98 0.59
C VAL A 237 -17.92 2.87 1.52
N SER A 238 -17.27 2.30 2.54
CA SER A 238 -16.40 3.05 3.46
C SER A 238 -15.18 3.64 2.76
N LEU A 239 -14.57 2.88 1.83
CA LEU A 239 -13.44 3.36 1.03
C LEU A 239 -13.85 4.49 0.06
N TYR A 240 -15.02 4.37 -0.55
CA TYR A 240 -15.57 5.42 -1.42
C TYR A 240 -15.83 6.70 -0.64
N PHE A 241 -16.41 6.59 0.55
CA PHE A 241 -16.61 7.73 1.44
C PHE A 241 -15.29 8.37 1.88
N LEU A 242 -14.30 7.55 2.21
CA LEU A 242 -12.94 8.02 2.54
C LEU A 242 -12.30 8.75 1.34
N LYS A 243 -12.46 8.23 0.11
CA LYS A 243 -11.99 8.90 -1.11
C LYS A 243 -12.56 10.31 -1.22
N ILE A 244 -13.88 10.47 -1.12
CA ILE A 244 -14.55 11.78 -1.17
C ILE A 244 -14.03 12.71 -0.09
N LEU A 245 -13.86 12.21 1.13
CA LEU A 245 -13.40 13.02 2.27
C LEU A 245 -11.96 13.50 2.06
N LEU A 246 -11.09 12.65 1.55
CA LEU A 246 -9.70 13.01 1.21
C LEU A 246 -9.65 14.02 0.06
N GLU A 247 -10.45 13.86 -0.98
CA GLU A 247 -10.56 14.82 -2.08
C GLU A 247 -11.07 16.19 -1.59
N TYR A 248 -11.97 16.21 -0.64
CA TYR A 248 -12.49 17.46 -0.06
C TYR A 248 -11.45 18.20 0.82
N ILE A 249 -10.66 17.45 1.61
CA ILE A 249 -9.69 18.04 2.56
C ILE A 249 -8.37 18.39 1.87
N PHE A 250 -7.89 17.52 0.98
CA PHE A 250 -6.56 17.58 0.36
C PHE A 250 -6.63 17.89 -1.13
N VAL A 251 -7.48 18.82 -1.57
CA VAL A 251 -7.52 19.30 -2.96
C VAL A 251 -6.12 19.77 -3.40
N PRO A 252 -5.46 19.23 -4.36
CA PRO A 252 -5.55 18.22 -5.42
C PRO A 252 -4.49 17.09 -5.31
N LEU A 253 -4.15 16.60 -4.13
CA LEU A 253 -2.99 15.72 -3.89
C LEU A 253 -3.28 14.22 -4.17
N VAL A 254 -4.54 13.82 -4.23
CA VAL A 254 -4.89 12.39 -4.37
C VAL A 254 -5.71 12.16 -5.63
N LEU A 255 -5.05 12.16 -6.78
CA LEU A 255 -5.63 11.60 -8.00
C LEU A 255 -5.64 10.06 -7.87
N VAL A 256 -6.60 9.53 -7.10
CA VAL A 256 -6.97 8.12 -7.22
C VAL A 256 -7.66 7.97 -8.56
N ASN A 257 -6.91 7.57 -9.57
CA ASN A 257 -7.44 7.33 -10.89
C ASN A 257 -8.59 6.31 -10.78
N ASP A 258 -9.72 6.54 -11.42
CA ASP A 258 -10.90 5.66 -11.37
C ASP A 258 -10.58 4.21 -11.75
N TYR A 259 -9.58 4.01 -12.59
CA TYR A 259 -9.07 2.68 -12.93
C TYR A 259 -8.51 1.91 -11.71
N ASN A 260 -7.79 2.58 -10.82
CA ASN A 260 -7.28 1.95 -9.60
C ASN A 260 -8.41 1.61 -8.62
N PHE A 261 -9.50 2.39 -8.61
CA PHE A 261 -10.65 2.12 -7.75
C PHE A 261 -11.43 0.88 -8.21
N GLN A 262 -11.55 0.62 -9.51
CA GLN A 262 -12.16 -0.60 -10.04
C GLN A 262 -11.39 -1.86 -9.59
N LEU A 263 -10.05 -1.81 -9.62
CA LEU A 263 -9.21 -2.91 -9.12
C LEU A 263 -9.45 -3.17 -7.63
N ILE A 264 -9.55 -2.10 -6.82
CA ILE A 264 -9.84 -2.18 -5.39
C ILE A 264 -11.19 -2.88 -5.14
N ILE A 265 -12.23 -2.53 -5.90
CA ILE A 265 -13.54 -3.19 -5.81
C ILE A 265 -13.42 -4.68 -6.08
N LEU A 266 -12.75 -5.07 -7.16
CA LEU A 266 -12.57 -6.47 -7.54
C LEU A 266 -11.82 -7.27 -6.47
N LEU A 267 -10.72 -6.71 -5.94
CA LEU A 267 -9.94 -7.32 -4.88
C LEU A 267 -10.75 -7.49 -3.59
N ASN A 268 -11.51 -6.47 -3.17
CA ASN A 268 -12.37 -6.55 -1.98
C ASN A 268 -13.43 -7.64 -2.11
N LEU A 269 -14.12 -7.72 -3.25
CA LEU A 269 -15.11 -8.75 -3.50
C LEU A 269 -14.49 -10.15 -3.49
N GLY A 270 -13.34 -10.33 -4.14
CA GLY A 270 -12.60 -11.59 -4.16
C GLY A 270 -12.15 -12.03 -2.76
N LEU A 271 -11.54 -11.15 -1.99
CA LEU A 271 -11.11 -11.43 -0.62
C LEU A 271 -12.30 -11.68 0.32
N GLY A 272 -13.40 -10.95 0.17
CA GLY A 272 -14.63 -11.18 0.94
C GLY A 272 -15.18 -12.58 0.73
N ILE A 273 -15.27 -13.03 -0.52
CA ILE A 273 -15.66 -14.41 -0.85
C ILE A 273 -14.72 -15.43 -0.19
N ILE A 274 -13.41 -15.21 -0.27
CA ILE A 274 -12.41 -16.10 0.31
C ILE A 274 -12.55 -16.19 1.83
N PHE A 275 -12.68 -15.06 2.53
CA PHE A 275 -12.84 -15.06 4.00
C PHE A 275 -14.14 -15.72 4.44
N GLY A 276 -15.23 -15.44 3.73
CA GLY A 276 -16.51 -16.10 3.98
C GLY A 276 -16.46 -17.62 3.77
N LEU A 277 -15.84 -18.07 2.67
CA LEU A 277 -15.65 -19.49 2.37
C LEU A 277 -14.76 -20.21 3.39
N ILE A 278 -13.62 -19.61 3.78
CA ILE A 278 -12.70 -20.22 4.74
C ILE A 278 -13.39 -20.38 6.10
N GLY A 279 -14.09 -19.33 6.57
CA GLY A 279 -14.80 -19.35 7.84
C GLY A 279 -15.91 -20.40 7.88
N SER A 280 -16.77 -20.41 6.86
CA SER A 280 -17.89 -21.38 6.77
C SER A 280 -17.39 -22.80 6.56
N LYS A 281 -16.38 -23.03 5.71
CA LYS A 281 -15.77 -24.35 5.49
C LYS A 281 -15.22 -24.94 6.79
N ARG A 282 -14.57 -24.12 7.63
CA ARG A 282 -14.05 -24.56 8.93
C ARG A 282 -15.16 -25.05 9.85
N ALA A 283 -16.30 -24.32 9.91
CA ALA A 283 -17.45 -24.73 10.71
C ALA A 283 -18.09 -26.02 10.19
N VAL A 284 -18.35 -26.05 8.88
CA VAL A 284 -18.96 -27.21 8.21
C VAL A 284 -18.12 -28.48 8.39
N SER A 285 -16.80 -28.39 8.20
CA SER A 285 -15.88 -29.53 8.36
C SER A 285 -15.87 -30.05 9.80
N LYS A 286 -16.02 -29.19 10.80
CA LYS A 286 -15.94 -29.57 12.22
C LYS A 286 -17.27 -30.14 12.77
N TYR A 287 -18.42 -29.71 12.23
CA TYR A 287 -19.72 -30.00 12.81
C TYR A 287 -20.65 -30.86 11.93
N LEU A 288 -20.29 -31.10 10.69
CA LEU A 288 -21.01 -31.98 9.75
C LEU A 288 -20.13 -33.13 9.20
N SER A 289 -19.02 -33.45 9.89
CA SER A 289 -18.17 -34.60 9.58
C SER A 289 -18.74 -35.87 10.18
#